data_03af55d598d225c2a0edf591ac58d6c1
#
_entry.id   03af55d598d225c2a0edf591ac58d6c1
#
_cell.length_a   1.000
_cell.length_b   1.000
_cell.length_c   1.000
_cell.angle_alpha   90.00
_cell.angle_beta   90.00
_cell.angle_gamma   90.00
#
_symmetry.space_group_name_H-M   'P 1'
#
loop_
_entity.id
_entity.type
_entity.pdbx_description
1 polymer ?
#
loop_
_entity_poly.entity_id
_entity_poly.type
_entity_poly.pdbx_seq_one_letter_code
_entity_poly.pdbx_strand_id
1 'polypeptide(L)'
;ELVNENLKKFIKKAGFEIVYDKSYPLGSPDLSPVIRGAKAAKPDAFVAWSYPPDTFGLTAQAKVQGLDVKAYYTAVATAFPVFAGKFGKSAEGILGAGGINPETTAMKNYRATHKKITGKTADYWASGMVYATFQILQQAIEAVGTTDRKAVTEHIKKSTFNTVMGPINFKNQNNEVFWTVGQWQDGKFYGVSSTGHPGEKSIKAKPKW
;
A
#
# COMPACT_ATOMS: atom_id res chain seq x y z
N GLU A 1 10.63 -13.14 7.26
CA GLU A 1 11.76 -13.77 6.52
C GLU A 1 11.39 -14.10 5.08
N LEU A 2 10.38 -14.92 4.80
CA LEU A 2 10.03 -15.39 3.45
C LEU A 2 9.75 -14.25 2.45
N VAL A 3 9.06 -13.20 2.86
CA VAL A 3 8.76 -12.02 2.02
C VAL A 3 10.05 -11.30 1.64
N ASN A 4 10.96 -11.15 2.59
CA ASN A 4 12.23 -10.46 2.39
C ASN A 4 13.14 -11.22 1.41
N GLU A 5 13.23 -12.54 1.52
CA GLU A 5 14.03 -13.37 0.61
C GLU A 5 13.50 -13.33 -0.84
N ASN A 6 12.18 -13.38 -1.02
CA ASN A 6 11.59 -13.25 -2.35
C ASN A 6 11.80 -11.85 -2.93
N LEU A 7 11.64 -10.81 -2.12
CA LEU A 7 11.89 -9.43 -2.55
C LEU A 7 13.33 -9.25 -3.03
N LYS A 8 14.32 -9.78 -2.31
CA LYS A 8 15.74 -9.74 -2.71
C LYS A 8 15.98 -10.39 -4.06
N LYS A 9 15.33 -11.53 -4.33
CA LYS A 9 15.44 -12.21 -5.64
C LYS A 9 14.91 -11.32 -6.77
N PHE A 10 13.74 -10.66 -6.56
CA PHE A 10 13.17 -9.76 -7.56
C PHE A 10 14.03 -8.51 -7.77
N ILE A 11 14.55 -7.91 -6.72
CA ILE A 11 15.44 -6.73 -6.78
C ILE A 11 16.67 -7.06 -7.63
N LYS A 12 17.35 -8.18 -7.34
CA LYS A 12 18.52 -8.64 -8.10
C LYS A 12 18.17 -8.94 -9.56
N LYS A 13 17.05 -9.62 -9.81
CA LYS A 13 16.58 -9.94 -11.17
C LYS A 13 16.28 -8.66 -11.98
N ALA A 14 15.84 -7.59 -11.31
CA ALA A 14 15.62 -6.29 -11.91
C ALA A 14 16.91 -5.46 -12.14
N GLY A 15 18.09 -6.02 -11.83
CA GLY A 15 19.38 -5.38 -12.05
C GLY A 15 19.80 -4.40 -10.95
N PHE A 16 19.14 -4.40 -9.79
CA PHE A 16 19.53 -3.56 -8.66
C PHE A 16 20.49 -4.27 -7.71
N GLU A 17 21.43 -3.51 -7.17
CA GLU A 17 22.34 -3.96 -6.11
C GLU A 17 21.74 -3.70 -4.73
N ILE A 18 21.86 -4.66 -3.82
CA ILE A 18 21.48 -4.50 -2.42
C ILE A 18 22.74 -4.13 -1.63
N VAL A 19 22.89 -2.85 -1.35
CA VAL A 19 24.07 -2.29 -0.63
C VAL A 19 23.91 -2.31 0.89
N TYR A 20 22.69 -2.53 1.39
CA TYR A 20 22.41 -2.66 2.82
C TYR A 20 21.20 -3.56 3.04
N ASP A 21 21.34 -4.53 3.92
CA ASP A 21 20.26 -5.44 4.32
C ASP A 21 20.32 -5.66 5.83
N LYS A 22 19.23 -5.30 6.53
CA LYS A 22 19.14 -5.38 7.97
C LYS A 22 17.73 -5.74 8.42
N SER A 23 17.61 -6.78 9.21
CA SER A 23 16.39 -7.09 9.96
C SER A 23 16.46 -6.46 11.37
N TYR A 24 15.30 -6.17 11.92
CA TYR A 24 15.13 -5.66 13.29
C TYR A 24 13.88 -6.28 13.92
N PRO A 25 13.79 -6.39 15.26
CA PRO A 25 12.58 -6.87 15.93
C PRO A 25 11.41 -5.92 15.68
N LEU A 26 10.22 -6.50 15.46
CA LEU A 26 8.99 -5.73 15.29
C LEU A 26 8.72 -4.87 16.53
N GLY A 27 8.39 -3.60 16.32
CA GLY A 27 8.12 -2.65 17.39
C GLY A 27 9.39 -2.18 18.12
N SER A 28 10.56 -2.28 17.48
CA SER A 28 11.80 -1.76 18.05
C SER A 28 11.67 -0.30 18.50
N PRO A 29 12.01 0.03 19.74
CA PRO A 29 11.84 1.40 20.27
C PRO A 29 12.80 2.41 19.61
N ASP A 30 13.94 1.96 19.12
CA ASP A 30 14.92 2.77 18.41
C ASP A 30 15.32 2.16 17.08
N LEU A 31 14.96 2.83 16.00
CA LEU A 31 15.29 2.47 14.63
C LEU A 31 16.40 3.35 14.03
N SER A 32 16.99 4.24 14.82
CA SER A 32 18.07 5.12 14.37
C SER A 32 19.33 4.36 13.90
N PRO A 33 19.73 3.22 14.50
CA PRO A 33 20.85 2.44 13.97
C PRO A 33 20.59 1.87 12.57
N VAL A 34 19.34 1.47 12.27
CA VAL A 34 18.95 0.97 10.95
C VAL A 34 19.12 2.06 9.89
N ILE A 35 18.59 3.25 10.17
CA ILE A 35 18.69 4.40 9.25
C ILE A 35 20.14 4.88 9.09
N ARG A 36 20.92 4.88 10.18
CA ARG A 36 22.35 5.25 10.13
C ARG A 36 23.13 4.28 9.25
N GLY A 37 22.91 2.98 9.39
CA GLY A 37 23.54 1.96 8.54
C GLY A 37 23.14 2.10 7.08
N ALA A 38 21.85 2.31 6.80
CA ALA A 38 21.38 2.57 5.45
C ALA A 38 22.04 3.82 4.84
N LYS A 39 22.08 4.92 5.58
CA LYS A 39 22.71 6.17 5.12
C LYS A 39 24.21 6.00 4.82
N ALA A 40 24.93 5.24 5.64
CA ALA A 40 26.36 4.96 5.43
C ALA A 40 26.63 4.19 4.14
N ALA A 41 25.69 3.35 3.71
CA ALA A 41 25.76 2.60 2.46
C ALA A 41 25.44 3.45 1.21
N LYS A 42 24.99 4.70 1.36
CA LYS A 42 24.68 5.65 0.27
C LYS A 42 23.74 5.08 -0.81
N PRO A 43 22.56 4.55 -0.45
CA PRO A 43 21.67 3.95 -1.41
C PRO A 43 20.94 4.99 -2.24
N ASP A 44 20.55 4.64 -3.47
CA ASP A 44 19.62 5.43 -4.28
C ASP A 44 18.16 5.24 -3.86
N ALA A 45 17.83 4.07 -3.28
CA ALA A 45 16.50 3.72 -2.80
C ALA A 45 16.55 3.08 -1.42
N PHE A 46 15.56 3.36 -0.59
CA PHE A 46 15.31 2.70 0.69
C PHE A 46 13.98 1.98 0.65
N VAL A 47 14.00 0.68 0.96
CA VAL A 47 12.80 -0.17 0.98
C VAL A 47 12.70 -0.85 2.33
N ALA A 48 11.62 -0.60 3.08
CA ALA A 48 11.36 -1.26 4.34
C ALA A 48 10.01 -2.00 4.31
N TRP A 49 10.05 -3.28 4.62
CA TRP A 49 8.85 -4.10 4.78
C TRP A 49 8.36 -3.99 6.23
N SER A 50 7.81 -2.82 6.54
CA SER A 50 7.52 -2.37 7.90
C SER A 50 6.04 -2.43 8.25
N TYR A 51 5.73 -2.63 9.53
CA TYR A 51 4.41 -2.48 10.12
C TYR A 51 4.19 -1.06 10.70
N PRO A 52 2.96 -0.66 11.06
CA PRO A 52 2.65 0.73 11.38
C PRO A 52 3.60 1.41 12.37
N PRO A 53 3.93 0.85 13.55
CA PRO A 53 4.86 1.50 14.46
C PRO A 53 6.23 1.77 13.83
N ASP A 54 6.76 0.76 13.13
CA ASP A 54 8.08 0.83 12.51
C ASP A 54 8.10 1.75 11.30
N THR A 55 6.99 1.77 10.51
CA THR A 55 6.84 2.71 9.39
C THR A 55 6.98 4.16 9.86
N PHE A 56 6.30 4.51 10.95
CA PHE A 56 6.41 5.84 11.53
C PHE A 56 7.79 6.11 12.13
N GLY A 57 8.37 5.13 12.81
CA GLY A 57 9.70 5.23 13.41
C GLY A 57 10.81 5.42 12.37
N LEU A 58 10.84 4.53 11.35
CA LEU A 58 11.80 4.62 10.24
C LEU A 58 11.70 5.95 9.49
N THR A 59 10.48 6.39 9.18
CA THR A 59 10.28 7.65 8.45
C THR A 59 10.72 8.86 9.28
N ALA A 60 10.40 8.88 10.58
CA ALA A 60 10.84 9.93 11.47
C ALA A 60 12.37 9.98 11.57
N GLN A 61 13.03 8.83 11.74
CA GLN A 61 14.48 8.74 11.83
C GLN A 61 15.16 9.06 10.51
N ALA A 62 14.60 8.62 9.37
CA ALA A 62 15.11 8.96 8.04
C ALA A 62 15.14 10.48 7.82
N LYS A 63 14.05 11.16 8.21
CA LYS A 63 13.97 12.62 8.15
C LYS A 63 15.01 13.29 9.05
N VAL A 64 15.07 12.91 10.33
CA VAL A 64 15.99 13.52 11.30
C VAL A 64 17.45 13.33 10.91
N GLN A 65 17.79 12.14 10.38
CA GLN A 65 19.18 11.82 10.00
C GLN A 65 19.51 12.23 8.57
N GLY A 66 18.56 12.75 7.79
CA GLY A 66 18.75 13.15 6.39
C GLY A 66 19.14 11.94 5.52
N LEU A 67 18.36 10.87 5.55
CA LEU A 67 18.48 9.78 4.58
C LEU A 67 17.80 10.21 3.28
N ASP A 68 18.51 11.02 2.49
CA ASP A 68 18.02 11.50 1.21
C ASP A 68 18.23 10.47 0.11
N VAL A 69 17.16 9.79 -0.27
CA VAL A 69 17.11 8.80 -1.35
C VAL A 69 16.11 9.24 -2.41
N LYS A 70 16.31 8.80 -3.66
CA LYS A 70 15.39 9.10 -4.79
C LYS A 70 14.04 8.39 -4.62
N ALA A 71 14.05 7.17 -4.06
CA ALA A 71 12.85 6.39 -3.76
C ALA A 71 12.89 5.93 -2.30
N TYR A 72 11.87 6.31 -1.54
CA TYR A 72 11.69 5.89 -0.15
C TYR A 72 10.37 5.14 -0.02
N TYR A 73 10.43 3.85 0.28
CA TYR A 73 9.28 2.97 0.41
C TYR A 73 9.18 2.38 1.81
N THR A 74 7.99 2.49 2.40
CA THR A 74 7.61 1.78 3.62
C THR A 74 6.25 1.10 3.43
N ALA A 75 6.09 -0.16 3.89
CA ALA A 75 4.95 -0.97 3.47
C ALA A 75 3.63 -0.54 4.11
N VAL A 76 3.39 -0.93 5.35
CA VAL A 76 2.08 -0.74 5.99
C VAL A 76 2.00 0.62 6.68
N ALA A 77 0.84 1.25 6.63
CA ALA A 77 0.49 2.56 7.18
C ALA A 77 0.93 3.78 6.35
N THR A 78 1.81 3.65 5.37
CA THR A 78 2.16 4.78 4.49
C THR A 78 0.93 5.35 3.79
N ALA A 79 -0.02 4.49 3.37
CA ALA A 79 -1.26 4.89 2.73
C ALA A 79 -2.34 5.41 3.70
N PHE A 80 -2.06 5.53 5.00
CA PHE A 80 -3.04 5.97 5.98
C PHE A 80 -3.05 7.50 6.11
N PRO A 81 -4.22 8.13 6.25
CA PRO A 81 -4.32 9.59 6.43
C PRO A 81 -3.48 10.12 7.60
N VAL A 82 -3.35 9.34 8.67
CA VAL A 82 -2.52 9.67 9.83
C VAL A 82 -1.03 9.81 9.47
N PHE A 83 -0.57 9.13 8.43
CA PHE A 83 0.81 9.27 7.95
C PHE A 83 1.06 10.68 7.42
N ALA A 84 0.21 11.13 6.48
CA ALA A 84 0.30 12.50 5.98
C ALA A 84 0.01 13.54 7.09
N GLY A 85 -0.89 13.24 8.01
CA GLY A 85 -1.16 14.08 9.18
C GLY A 85 0.09 14.29 10.04
N LYS A 86 0.90 13.24 10.24
CA LYS A 86 2.13 13.30 11.04
C LYS A 86 3.29 13.95 10.30
N PHE A 87 3.49 13.65 9.04
CA PHE A 87 4.67 14.09 8.29
C PHE A 87 4.42 15.34 7.43
N GLY A 88 3.16 15.72 7.19
CA GLY A 88 2.82 16.90 6.41
C GLY A 88 3.49 16.91 5.04
N LYS A 89 4.14 18.02 4.70
CA LYS A 89 4.89 18.15 3.42
C LYS A 89 6.04 17.14 3.28
N SER A 90 6.55 16.59 4.38
CA SER A 90 7.61 15.59 4.34
C SER A 90 7.11 14.20 3.90
N ALA A 91 5.79 14.00 3.77
CA ALA A 91 5.23 12.80 3.17
C ALA A 91 5.37 12.80 1.63
N GLU A 92 5.55 13.97 1.01
CA GLU A 92 5.62 14.11 -0.45
C GLU A 92 6.67 13.18 -1.06
N GLY A 93 6.29 12.45 -2.09
CA GLY A 93 7.14 11.50 -2.80
C GLY A 93 7.38 10.16 -2.07
N ILE A 94 6.90 9.99 -0.85
CA ILE A 94 7.04 8.71 -0.13
C ILE A 94 6.12 7.65 -0.76
N LEU A 95 6.69 6.49 -1.01
CA LEU A 95 6.05 5.32 -1.59
C LEU A 95 5.56 4.36 -0.49
N GLY A 96 4.50 3.63 -0.78
CA GLY A 96 3.98 2.59 0.12
C GLY A 96 3.08 1.57 -0.56
N ALA A 97 2.71 0.53 0.15
CA ALA A 97 1.70 -0.41 -0.29
C ALA A 97 0.33 0.26 -0.31
N GLY A 98 -0.49 -0.06 -1.31
CA GLY A 98 -1.79 0.54 -1.52
C GLY A 98 -1.81 1.37 -2.81
N GLY A 99 -2.57 2.46 -2.83
CA GLY A 99 -2.64 3.28 -4.02
C GLY A 99 -3.93 3.06 -4.78
N ILE A 100 -5.02 3.01 -4.03
CA ILE A 100 -6.36 3.16 -4.62
C ILE A 100 -6.45 4.53 -5.26
N ASN A 101 -6.96 4.59 -6.48
CA ASN A 101 -7.23 5.89 -7.07
C ASN A 101 -8.37 6.60 -6.31
N PRO A 102 -8.08 7.66 -5.54
CA PRO A 102 -9.10 8.35 -4.75
C PRO A 102 -10.08 9.16 -5.61
N GLU A 103 -9.80 9.33 -6.89
CA GLU A 103 -10.56 10.19 -7.79
C GLU A 103 -11.66 9.45 -8.57
N THR A 104 -11.72 8.11 -8.52
CA THR A 104 -12.85 7.40 -9.11
C THR A 104 -14.15 7.74 -8.39
N THR A 105 -15.26 7.79 -9.12
CA THR A 105 -16.59 8.08 -8.54
C THR A 105 -16.93 7.09 -7.43
N ALA A 106 -16.66 5.79 -7.62
CA ALA A 106 -16.91 4.77 -6.62
C ALA A 106 -16.13 5.03 -5.33
N MET A 107 -14.82 5.37 -5.45
CA MET A 107 -13.98 5.65 -4.28
C MET A 107 -14.37 6.96 -3.58
N LYS A 108 -14.71 8.01 -4.33
CA LYS A 108 -15.23 9.25 -3.74
C LYS A 108 -16.50 9.01 -2.93
N ASN A 109 -17.46 8.27 -3.48
CA ASN A 109 -18.71 7.93 -2.80
C ASN A 109 -18.45 7.07 -1.55
N TYR A 110 -17.59 6.05 -1.67
CA TYR A 110 -17.21 5.23 -0.52
C TYR A 110 -16.59 6.07 0.60
N ARG A 111 -15.61 6.91 0.29
CA ARG A 111 -14.91 7.74 1.28
C ARG A 111 -15.84 8.77 1.95
N ALA A 112 -16.75 9.36 1.18
CA ALA A 112 -17.76 10.28 1.71
C ALA A 112 -18.72 9.55 2.68
N THR A 113 -19.22 8.37 2.27
CA THR A 113 -20.12 7.55 3.09
C THR A 113 -19.40 7.03 4.34
N HIS A 114 -18.17 6.53 4.20
CA HIS A 114 -17.34 6.09 5.32
C HIS A 114 -17.19 7.23 6.37
N LYS A 115 -16.82 8.42 5.92
CA LYS A 115 -16.68 9.59 6.81
C LYS A 115 -18.00 9.96 7.48
N LYS A 116 -19.11 9.91 6.75
CA LYS A 116 -20.46 10.20 7.30
C LYS A 116 -20.84 9.22 8.41
N ILE A 117 -20.54 7.93 8.24
CA ILE A 117 -20.93 6.87 9.19
C ILE A 117 -19.96 6.79 10.37
N THR A 118 -18.66 6.89 10.13
CA THR A 118 -17.62 6.63 11.15
C THR A 118 -17.04 7.89 11.79
N GLY A 119 -17.28 9.06 11.22
CA GLY A 119 -16.63 10.32 11.58
C GLY A 119 -15.16 10.41 11.13
N LYS A 120 -14.60 9.35 10.54
CA LYS A 120 -13.17 9.24 10.19
C LYS A 120 -12.98 9.18 8.68
N THR A 121 -11.86 9.72 8.21
CA THR A 121 -11.44 9.58 6.81
C THR A 121 -10.95 8.16 6.54
N ALA A 122 -11.51 7.49 5.52
CA ALA A 122 -11.03 6.19 5.06
C ALA A 122 -9.57 6.28 4.57
N ASP A 123 -8.79 5.26 4.85
CA ASP A 123 -7.43 5.16 4.30
C ASP A 123 -7.44 4.89 2.78
N TYR A 124 -6.25 4.89 2.20
CA TYR A 124 -6.08 4.65 0.77
C TYR A 124 -5.69 3.20 0.44
N TRP A 125 -5.95 2.29 1.34
CA TRP A 125 -5.57 0.88 1.18
C TRP A 125 -6.58 -0.07 1.83
N ALA A 126 -6.47 -0.31 3.14
CA ALA A 126 -7.09 -1.44 3.83
C ALA A 126 -8.62 -1.33 3.90
N SER A 127 -9.17 -0.16 4.21
CA SER A 127 -10.62 0.00 4.38
C SER A 127 -11.39 -0.24 3.07
N GLY A 128 -10.86 0.25 1.94
CA GLY A 128 -11.45 0.00 0.62
C GLY A 128 -11.41 -1.47 0.23
N MET A 129 -10.31 -2.16 0.56
CA MET A 129 -10.16 -3.59 0.31
C MET A 129 -11.15 -4.43 1.11
N VAL A 130 -11.28 -4.15 2.41
CA VAL A 130 -12.25 -4.84 3.27
C VAL A 130 -13.68 -4.59 2.76
N TYR A 131 -14.00 -3.36 2.39
CA TYR A 131 -15.32 -3.05 1.83
C TYR A 131 -15.57 -3.81 0.52
N ALA A 132 -14.59 -3.86 -0.39
CA ALA A 132 -14.68 -4.64 -1.62
C ALA A 132 -14.93 -6.14 -1.37
N THR A 133 -14.33 -6.70 -0.31
CA THR A 133 -14.57 -8.10 0.09
C THR A 133 -16.05 -8.35 0.43
N PHE A 134 -16.67 -7.43 1.16
CA PHE A 134 -18.10 -7.52 1.46
C PHE A 134 -18.98 -7.33 0.21
N GLN A 135 -18.59 -6.44 -0.72
CA GLN A 135 -19.30 -6.30 -2.00
C GLN A 135 -19.24 -7.59 -2.84
N ILE A 136 -18.10 -8.28 -2.86
CA ILE A 136 -17.95 -9.56 -3.54
C ILE A 136 -18.87 -10.61 -2.90
N LEU A 137 -18.86 -10.72 -1.58
CA LEU A 137 -19.68 -11.68 -0.84
C LEU A 137 -21.18 -11.41 -1.07
N GLN A 138 -21.60 -10.16 -0.98
CA GLN A 138 -22.98 -9.77 -1.25
C GLN A 138 -23.41 -10.16 -2.65
N GLN A 139 -22.67 -9.75 -3.68
CA GLN A 139 -23.00 -10.05 -5.08
C GLN A 139 -23.04 -11.58 -5.33
N ALA A 140 -22.12 -12.32 -4.72
CA ALA A 140 -22.10 -13.77 -4.87
C ALA A 140 -23.33 -14.44 -4.23
N ILE A 141 -23.72 -14.04 -3.04
CA ILE A 141 -24.91 -14.56 -2.34
C ILE A 141 -26.19 -14.21 -3.13
N GLU A 142 -26.32 -12.98 -3.59
CA GLU A 142 -27.46 -12.53 -4.40
C GLU A 142 -27.57 -13.32 -5.70
N ALA A 143 -26.45 -13.60 -6.36
CA ALA A 143 -26.44 -14.35 -7.62
C ALA A 143 -26.82 -15.83 -7.46
N VAL A 144 -26.44 -16.48 -6.35
CA VAL A 144 -26.75 -17.91 -6.11
C VAL A 144 -28.03 -18.11 -5.29
N GLY A 145 -28.59 -17.07 -4.69
CA GLY A 145 -29.81 -17.12 -3.90
C GLY A 145 -29.71 -17.92 -2.59
N THR A 146 -28.50 -18.19 -2.10
CA THR A 146 -28.27 -18.97 -0.88
C THR A 146 -26.97 -18.56 -0.20
N THR A 147 -26.86 -18.83 1.11
CA THR A 147 -25.64 -18.68 1.90
C THR A 147 -24.83 -19.96 1.98
N ASP A 148 -25.17 -21.00 1.21
CA ASP A 148 -24.40 -22.23 1.16
C ASP A 148 -22.96 -21.95 0.72
N ARG A 149 -22.01 -22.33 1.55
CA ARG A 149 -20.59 -21.99 1.36
C ARG A 149 -20.01 -22.54 0.06
N LYS A 150 -20.43 -23.75 -0.34
CA LYS A 150 -19.93 -24.39 -1.55
C LYS A 150 -20.47 -23.65 -2.79
N ALA A 151 -21.77 -23.39 -2.84
CA ALA A 151 -22.40 -22.66 -3.95
C ALA A 151 -21.79 -21.25 -4.12
N VAL A 152 -21.65 -20.50 -3.02
CA VAL A 152 -21.05 -19.16 -3.03
C VAL A 152 -19.58 -19.21 -3.49
N THR A 153 -18.78 -20.15 -2.96
CA THR A 153 -17.37 -20.29 -3.36
C THR A 153 -17.21 -20.64 -4.84
N GLU A 154 -18.01 -21.57 -5.35
CA GLU A 154 -17.94 -21.95 -6.76
C GLU A 154 -18.39 -20.80 -7.70
N HIS A 155 -19.31 -19.96 -7.26
CA HIS A 155 -19.67 -18.75 -7.98
C HIS A 155 -18.52 -17.72 -7.98
N ILE A 156 -17.89 -17.48 -6.84
CA ILE A 156 -16.77 -16.54 -6.71
C ILE A 156 -15.61 -16.93 -7.64
N LYS A 157 -15.27 -18.21 -7.72
CA LYS A 157 -14.19 -18.69 -8.61
C LYS A 157 -14.39 -18.38 -10.09
N LYS A 158 -15.62 -18.27 -10.54
CA LYS A 158 -15.98 -18.16 -11.98
C LYS A 158 -16.36 -16.74 -12.39
N SER A 159 -16.61 -15.86 -11.44
CA SER A 159 -17.25 -14.57 -11.68
C SER A 159 -16.27 -13.41 -11.58
N THR A 160 -16.65 -12.29 -12.18
CA THR A 160 -16.02 -10.98 -11.97
C THR A 160 -17.01 -10.08 -11.23
N PHE A 161 -16.54 -9.42 -10.18
CA PHE A 161 -17.33 -8.58 -9.28
C PHE A 161 -16.98 -7.13 -9.47
N ASN A 162 -17.98 -6.26 -9.52
CA ASN A 162 -17.78 -4.82 -9.54
C ASN A 162 -17.65 -4.29 -8.11
N THR A 163 -16.49 -3.76 -7.78
CA THR A 163 -16.21 -3.29 -6.43
C THR A 163 -15.77 -1.83 -6.41
N VAL A 164 -15.69 -1.28 -5.22
CA VAL A 164 -15.11 0.05 -5.00
C VAL A 164 -13.66 0.15 -5.47
N MET A 165 -12.96 -1.00 -5.55
CA MET A 165 -11.60 -1.13 -6.05
C MET A 165 -11.52 -1.35 -7.57
N GLY A 166 -12.67 -1.38 -8.26
CA GLY A 166 -12.79 -1.80 -9.64
C GLY A 166 -13.21 -3.27 -9.78
N PRO A 167 -13.13 -3.83 -10.99
CA PRO A 167 -13.50 -5.23 -11.24
C PRO A 167 -12.48 -6.19 -10.61
N ILE A 168 -12.97 -7.16 -9.85
CA ILE A 168 -12.16 -8.19 -9.18
C ILE A 168 -12.65 -9.58 -9.59
N ASN A 169 -11.73 -10.49 -9.89
CA ASN A 169 -12.00 -11.90 -10.10
C ASN A 169 -10.92 -12.79 -9.45
N PHE A 170 -11.26 -14.08 -9.29
CA PHE A 170 -10.39 -15.07 -8.65
C PHE A 170 -10.18 -16.31 -9.52
N LYS A 171 -10.07 -16.14 -10.84
CA LYS A 171 -9.94 -17.26 -11.79
C LYS A 171 -8.80 -18.22 -11.46
N ASN A 172 -7.69 -17.71 -10.94
CA ASN A 172 -6.54 -18.49 -10.51
C ASN A 172 -6.42 -18.57 -8.98
N GLN A 173 -7.54 -18.50 -8.25
CA GLN A 173 -7.61 -18.45 -6.79
C GLN A 173 -6.93 -17.21 -6.17
N ASN A 174 -6.53 -16.25 -6.99
CA ASN A 174 -5.99 -14.96 -6.57
C ASN A 174 -6.46 -13.85 -7.52
N ASN A 175 -6.27 -12.62 -7.13
CA ASN A 175 -6.40 -11.46 -8.00
C ASN A 175 -5.00 -10.93 -8.33
N GLU A 176 -4.54 -11.18 -9.56
CA GLU A 176 -3.16 -10.89 -9.99
C GLU A 176 -2.85 -9.38 -10.05
N VAL A 177 -3.86 -8.54 -10.21
CA VAL A 177 -3.72 -7.06 -10.31
C VAL A 177 -4.11 -6.32 -9.03
N PHE A 178 -4.09 -7.00 -7.90
CA PHE A 178 -4.61 -6.46 -6.65
C PHE A 178 -3.64 -5.52 -5.93
N TRP A 179 -2.34 -5.85 -5.94
CA TRP A 179 -1.33 -5.08 -5.24
C TRP A 179 -0.87 -3.90 -6.09
N THR A 180 -0.92 -2.74 -5.47
CA THR A 180 -0.47 -1.50 -6.06
C THR A 180 0.61 -0.87 -5.19
N VAL A 181 1.47 -0.09 -5.81
CA VAL A 181 2.35 0.84 -5.11
C VAL A 181 1.76 2.22 -5.27
N GLY A 182 1.56 2.90 -4.18
CA GLY A 182 1.10 4.27 -4.16
C GLY A 182 2.20 5.23 -3.71
N GLN A 183 1.97 6.51 -3.96
CA GLN A 183 2.86 7.60 -3.60
C GLN A 183 2.06 8.81 -3.11
N TRP A 184 2.54 9.45 -2.07
CA TRP A 184 2.02 10.75 -1.66
C TRP A 184 2.41 11.81 -2.67
N GLN A 185 1.42 12.47 -3.26
CA GLN A 185 1.58 13.58 -4.19
C GLN A 185 0.49 14.63 -3.91
N ASP A 186 0.90 15.85 -3.63
CA ASP A 186 -0.01 16.97 -3.39
C ASP A 186 -1.05 16.67 -2.28
N GLY A 187 -0.60 16.01 -1.20
CA GLY A 187 -1.41 15.67 -0.03
C GLY A 187 -2.42 14.52 -0.22
N LYS A 188 -2.36 13.80 -1.34
CA LYS A 188 -3.16 12.59 -1.61
C LYS A 188 -2.25 11.42 -1.94
N PHE A 189 -2.72 10.20 -1.63
CA PHE A 189 -1.99 8.99 -1.94
C PHE A 189 -2.55 8.34 -3.21
N TYR A 190 -1.80 8.42 -4.30
CA TYR A 190 -2.19 7.90 -5.60
C TYR A 190 -1.46 6.60 -5.94
N GLY A 191 -2.14 5.69 -6.66
CA GLY A 191 -1.47 4.59 -7.35
C GLY A 191 -0.47 5.12 -8.38
N VAL A 192 0.76 4.62 -8.35
CA VAL A 192 1.82 4.98 -9.30
C VAL A 192 2.40 3.76 -10.01
N SER A 193 2.09 2.56 -9.54
CA SER A 193 2.36 1.30 -10.21
C SER A 193 1.21 0.34 -9.90
N SER A 194 0.21 0.34 -10.76
CA SER A 194 -1.04 -0.40 -10.57
C SER A 194 -1.62 -0.79 -11.91
N THR A 195 -0.98 -1.73 -12.58
CA THR A 195 -1.40 -2.20 -13.91
C THR A 195 -2.90 -2.51 -13.95
N GLY A 196 -3.61 -1.86 -14.87
CA GLY A 196 -5.04 -2.05 -15.07
C GLY A 196 -5.97 -1.25 -14.15
N HIS A 197 -5.44 -0.38 -13.27
CA HIS A 197 -6.25 0.50 -12.43
C HIS A 197 -6.37 1.91 -13.01
N PRO A 198 -7.58 2.47 -13.17
CA PRO A 198 -7.75 3.83 -13.70
C PRO A 198 -7.19 4.88 -12.73
N GLY A 199 -6.59 5.94 -13.30
CA GLY A 199 -6.09 7.10 -12.56
C GLY A 199 -4.72 6.93 -11.93
N GLU A 200 -3.94 5.99 -12.43
CA GLU A 200 -2.53 5.87 -12.12
C GLU A 200 -1.79 7.18 -12.47
N LYS A 201 -0.95 7.64 -11.55
CA LYS A 201 -0.09 8.80 -11.75
C LYS A 201 1.35 8.37 -11.99
N SER A 202 2.09 9.18 -12.74
CA SER A 202 3.53 8.98 -12.89
C SER A 202 4.22 9.11 -11.53
N ILE A 203 5.18 8.21 -11.27
CA ILE A 203 6.04 8.28 -10.09
C ILE A 203 6.90 9.54 -10.14
N LYS A 204 7.08 10.18 -9.02
CA LYS A 204 7.96 11.34 -8.84
C LYS A 204 9.13 10.95 -7.92
N ALA A 205 10.31 11.52 -8.15
CA ALA A 205 11.40 11.40 -7.20
C ALA A 205 11.00 12.05 -5.86
N LYS A 206 11.36 11.40 -4.75
CA LYS A 206 11.12 11.99 -3.44
C LYS A 206 11.94 13.27 -3.27
N PRO A 207 11.33 14.39 -2.88
CA PRO A 207 12.10 15.57 -2.50
C PRO A 207 13.04 15.29 -1.32
N LYS A 208 14.10 16.08 -1.19
CA LYS A 208 14.91 16.05 0.04
C LYS A 208 14.05 16.38 1.25
N TRP A 209 14.44 15.85 2.42
CA TRP A 209 13.73 16.07 3.67
C TRP A 209 13.67 17.54 4.10
#